data_9981870d734749658f91e7323d8fd6d3
#
_entry.id   9981870d734749658f91e7323d8fd6d3
#
_cell.length_a   1.000
_cell.length_b   1.000
_cell.length_c   1.000
_cell.angle_alpha   90.00
_cell.angle_beta   90.00
_cell.angle_gamma   90.00
#
_symmetry.space_group_name_H-M   'P 1'
#
loop_
_entity.id
_entity.type
_entity.pdbx_description
1 polymer ?
#
loop_
_entity_poly.entity_id
_entity_poly.type
_entity_poly.pdbx_seq_one_letter_code
_entity_poly.pdbx_strand_id
1 'polypeptide(L)'
;MFTKEEIQKKVISIETPYKGAITCIYGESGSGKTYKALFMKAFKEVDVILDGDSVRTYLNDDVGYSDEDRKRNNIRIAKIALMLANQGLRVAISTVRADIAYEYLLGKVEHLYRIHLDKNHEEILEDKR
;
A
#
# COMPACT_ATOMS: atom_id res chain seq x y z
N MET A 1 32.34 -14.36 1.70
CA MET A 1 31.29 -15.34 1.34
C MET A 1 30.55 -15.79 2.61
N PHE A 2 29.25 -15.88 2.55
CA PHE A 2 28.46 -16.31 3.71
C PHE A 2 28.44 -17.82 3.82
N THR A 3 28.46 -18.33 5.05
CA THR A 3 28.26 -19.76 5.30
C THR A 3 26.79 -20.11 5.11
N LYS A 4 26.51 -21.41 4.96
CA LYS A 4 25.15 -21.92 4.83
C LYS A 4 24.27 -21.52 6.06
N GLU A 5 24.85 -21.56 7.24
CA GLU A 5 24.16 -21.19 8.49
C GLU A 5 23.84 -19.69 8.54
N GLU A 6 24.76 -18.84 8.07
CA GLU A 6 24.54 -17.40 8.01
C GLU A 6 23.43 -17.06 7.02
N ILE A 7 23.39 -17.74 5.88
CA ILE A 7 22.33 -17.56 4.86
C ILE A 7 20.98 -17.98 5.45
N GLN A 8 20.90 -19.09 6.16
CA GLN A 8 19.66 -19.55 6.78
C GLN A 8 19.13 -18.56 7.81
N LYS A 9 19.99 -17.99 8.64
CA LYS A 9 19.59 -16.97 9.61
C LYS A 9 19.01 -15.73 8.93
N LYS A 10 19.57 -15.31 7.81
CA LYS A 10 19.08 -14.16 7.06
C LYS A 10 17.76 -14.43 6.34
N VAL A 11 17.58 -15.64 5.83
CA VAL A 11 16.36 -16.02 5.12
C VAL A 11 15.16 -16.16 6.08
N ILE A 12 15.38 -16.69 7.28
CA ILE A 12 14.32 -16.82 8.29
C ILE A 12 13.79 -15.45 8.74
N SER A 13 14.61 -14.41 8.66
CA SER A 13 14.28 -13.06 9.12
C SER A 13 13.89 -12.12 7.98
N ILE A 14 13.10 -12.60 7.03
CA ILE A 14 12.51 -11.74 5.99
C ILE A 14 11.69 -10.63 6.63
N GLU A 15 10.89 -10.96 7.63
CA GLU A 15 10.15 -9.97 8.38
C GLU A 15 11.07 -9.36 9.43
N THR A 16 11.13 -8.03 9.44
CA THR A 16 11.99 -7.31 10.37
C THR A 16 11.22 -6.92 11.63
N PRO A 17 11.91 -6.67 12.76
CA PRO A 17 11.25 -6.10 13.93
C PRO A 17 10.75 -4.68 13.68
N TYR A 18 11.29 -4.01 12.68
CA TYR A 18 10.85 -2.69 12.27
C TYR A 18 9.76 -2.82 11.23
N LYS A 19 8.53 -2.66 11.65
CA LYS A 19 7.41 -2.70 10.73
C LYS A 19 7.35 -1.40 9.94
N GLY A 20 6.99 -1.51 8.70
CA GLY A 20 6.73 -0.36 7.86
C GLY A 20 5.36 0.24 8.14
N ALA A 21 4.89 1.05 7.22
CA ALA A 21 3.59 1.70 7.30
C ALA A 21 2.86 1.56 5.98
N ILE A 22 1.54 1.60 6.03
CA ILE A 22 0.71 1.64 4.82
C ILE A 22 -0.17 2.87 4.89
N THR A 23 -0.16 3.67 3.82
CA THR A 23 -1.02 4.84 3.67
C THR A 23 -1.96 4.60 2.50
N CYS A 24 -3.25 4.58 2.77
CA CYS A 24 -4.27 4.45 1.73
C CYS A 24 -4.75 5.84 1.32
N ILE A 25 -4.62 6.16 0.04
CA ILE A 25 -5.00 7.46 -0.49
C ILE A 25 -6.31 7.31 -1.24
N TYR A 26 -7.35 7.96 -0.71
CA TYR A 26 -8.71 7.93 -1.24
C TYR A 26 -8.97 9.14 -2.10
N GLY A 27 -9.90 9.01 -3.01
CA GLY A 27 -10.41 10.13 -3.77
C GLY A 27 -10.98 9.67 -5.10
N GLU A 28 -11.82 10.51 -5.67
CA GLU A 28 -12.36 10.28 -7.00
C GLU A 28 -11.26 10.39 -8.04
N SER A 29 -11.53 9.87 -9.23
CA SER A 29 -10.65 10.04 -10.37
C SER A 29 -10.44 11.55 -10.63
N GLY A 30 -9.18 11.94 -10.79
CA GLY A 30 -8.83 13.35 -10.97
C GLY A 30 -8.66 14.15 -9.68
N SER A 31 -8.74 13.51 -8.51
CA SER A 31 -8.54 14.21 -7.22
C SER A 31 -7.07 14.44 -6.87
N GLY A 32 -6.13 13.86 -7.63
CA GLY A 32 -4.70 14.03 -7.38
C GLY A 32 -4.05 12.94 -6.55
N LYS A 33 -4.66 11.74 -6.48
CA LYS A 33 -4.11 10.62 -5.69
C LYS A 33 -2.71 10.23 -6.13
N THR A 34 -2.50 10.07 -7.43
CA THR A 34 -1.19 9.71 -7.98
C THR A 34 -0.15 10.79 -7.69
N TYR A 35 -0.54 12.04 -7.86
CA TYR A 35 0.32 13.18 -7.55
C TYR A 35 0.71 13.20 -6.08
N LYS A 36 -0.25 12.96 -5.18
CA LYS A 36 0.02 12.90 -3.74
C LYS A 36 1.00 11.78 -3.40
N ALA A 37 0.80 10.60 -3.99
CA ALA A 37 1.69 9.46 -3.77
C ALA A 37 3.11 9.76 -4.25
N LEU A 38 3.25 10.37 -5.44
CA LEU A 38 4.55 10.76 -5.97
C LEU A 38 5.23 11.81 -5.10
N PHE A 39 4.47 12.76 -4.60
CA PHE A 39 4.97 13.77 -3.67
C PHE A 39 5.52 13.11 -2.40
N MET A 40 4.76 12.21 -1.79
CA MET A 40 5.20 11.49 -0.59
C MET A 40 6.49 10.70 -0.85
N LYS A 41 6.62 10.08 -2.02
CA LYS A 41 7.83 9.34 -2.38
C LYS A 41 9.02 10.28 -2.57
N ALA A 42 8.82 11.43 -3.23
CA ALA A 42 9.87 12.42 -3.46
C ALA A 42 10.41 12.99 -2.14
N PHE A 43 9.55 13.16 -1.15
CA PHE A 43 9.94 13.62 0.18
C PHE A 43 10.26 12.48 1.16
N LYS A 44 10.42 11.27 0.65
CA LYS A 44 10.82 10.09 1.42
C LYS A 44 9.86 9.74 2.56
N GLU A 45 8.60 10.09 2.40
CA GLU A 45 7.54 9.69 3.33
C GLU A 45 7.08 8.26 3.08
N VAL A 46 7.24 7.79 1.85
CA VAL A 46 6.98 6.40 1.48
C VAL A 46 8.11 5.87 0.60
N ASP A 47 8.28 4.56 0.59
CA ASP A 47 9.32 3.87 -0.17
C ASP A 47 8.78 3.28 -1.46
N VAL A 48 7.51 2.86 -1.45
CA VAL A 48 6.87 2.15 -2.55
C VAL A 48 5.48 2.72 -2.78
N ILE A 49 5.10 2.82 -4.05
CA ILE A 49 3.74 3.21 -4.44
C ILE A 49 3.09 2.02 -5.15
N LEU A 50 1.92 1.63 -4.66
CA LEU A 50 1.06 0.66 -5.33
C LEU A 50 -0.14 1.42 -5.90
N ASP A 51 -0.05 1.75 -7.18
CA ASP A 51 -1.10 2.45 -7.90
C ASP A 51 -2.04 1.43 -8.54
N GLY A 52 -3.35 1.64 -8.42
CA GLY A 52 -4.35 0.69 -8.89
C GLY A 52 -4.23 0.31 -10.36
N ASP A 53 -3.99 1.28 -11.22
CA ASP A 53 -3.85 1.03 -12.66
C ASP A 53 -2.54 0.31 -12.98
N SER A 54 -1.46 0.66 -12.31
CA SER A 54 -0.17 -0.01 -12.49
C SER A 54 -0.22 -1.46 -12.05
N VAL A 55 -0.82 -1.73 -10.89
CA VAL A 55 -0.96 -3.11 -10.41
C VAL A 55 -1.85 -3.92 -11.35
N ARG A 56 -2.93 -3.31 -11.86
CA ARG A 56 -3.80 -3.96 -12.84
C ARG A 56 -3.04 -4.32 -14.10
N THR A 57 -2.17 -3.43 -14.56
CA THR A 57 -1.38 -3.64 -15.77
C THR A 57 -0.33 -4.75 -15.61
N TYR A 58 0.39 -4.74 -14.49
CA TYR A 58 1.55 -5.62 -14.33
C TYR A 58 1.25 -6.94 -13.63
N LEU A 59 0.27 -6.98 -12.74
CA LEU A 59 0.01 -8.14 -11.89
C LEU A 59 -1.40 -8.70 -12.02
N ASN A 60 -2.38 -7.83 -12.22
CA ASN A 60 -3.79 -8.20 -12.18
C ASN A 60 -4.47 -7.97 -13.54
N ASP A 61 -3.85 -8.43 -14.61
CA ASP A 61 -4.40 -8.31 -15.95
C ASP A 61 -5.69 -9.13 -16.15
N ASP A 62 -6.01 -10.00 -15.21
CA ASP A 62 -7.25 -10.77 -15.16
C ASP A 62 -8.44 -9.99 -14.59
N VAL A 63 -8.24 -8.77 -14.07
CA VAL A 63 -9.32 -7.97 -13.49
C VAL A 63 -9.61 -6.74 -14.34
N GLY A 64 -10.90 -6.42 -14.47
CA GLY A 64 -11.37 -5.23 -15.16
C GLY A 64 -11.73 -4.11 -14.19
N TYR A 65 -12.83 -3.39 -14.50
CA TYR A 65 -13.27 -2.21 -13.75
C TYR A 65 -14.66 -2.34 -13.14
N SER A 66 -15.26 -3.54 -13.15
CA SER A 66 -16.51 -3.77 -12.44
C SER A 66 -16.28 -3.62 -10.93
N ASP A 67 -17.33 -3.40 -10.16
CA ASP A 67 -17.23 -3.26 -8.71
C ASP A 67 -16.55 -4.48 -8.08
N GLU A 68 -16.89 -5.67 -8.56
CA GLU A 68 -16.32 -6.90 -8.05
C GLU A 68 -14.84 -7.05 -8.41
N ASP A 69 -14.48 -6.66 -9.63
CA ASP A 69 -13.08 -6.66 -10.08
C ASP A 69 -12.26 -5.62 -9.32
N ARG A 70 -12.82 -4.45 -9.06
CA ARG A 70 -12.16 -3.43 -8.25
C ARG A 70 -11.91 -3.92 -6.82
N LYS A 71 -12.87 -4.65 -6.26
CA LYS A 71 -12.70 -5.27 -4.95
C LYS A 71 -11.55 -6.27 -4.95
N ARG A 72 -11.50 -7.15 -5.95
CA ARG A 72 -10.42 -8.14 -6.10
C ARG A 72 -9.07 -7.45 -6.26
N ASN A 73 -9.00 -6.43 -7.10
CA ASN A 73 -7.76 -5.67 -7.32
C ASN A 73 -7.27 -5.03 -6.02
N ASN A 74 -8.17 -4.39 -5.28
CA ASN A 74 -7.83 -3.72 -4.03
C ASN A 74 -7.38 -4.68 -2.93
N ILE A 75 -8.02 -5.84 -2.83
CA ILE A 75 -7.60 -6.85 -1.85
C ILE A 75 -6.21 -7.40 -2.20
N ARG A 76 -5.93 -7.65 -3.47
CA ARG A 76 -4.61 -8.09 -3.90
C ARG A 76 -3.54 -7.03 -3.62
N ILE A 77 -3.85 -5.76 -3.87
CA ILE A 77 -2.97 -4.64 -3.55
C ILE A 77 -2.69 -4.60 -2.04
N ALA A 78 -3.72 -4.76 -1.22
CA ALA A 78 -3.58 -4.76 0.23
C ALA A 78 -2.65 -5.89 0.72
N LYS A 79 -2.78 -7.07 0.13
CA LYS A 79 -1.91 -8.21 0.47
C LYS A 79 -0.45 -7.94 0.11
N ILE A 80 -0.22 -7.35 -1.06
CA ILE A 80 1.14 -6.97 -1.48
C ILE A 80 1.70 -5.91 -0.52
N ALA A 81 0.91 -4.90 -0.19
CA ALA A 81 1.32 -3.85 0.73
C ALA A 81 1.67 -4.41 2.11
N LEU A 82 0.87 -5.34 2.60
CA LEU A 82 1.12 -5.98 3.90
C LEU A 82 2.45 -6.75 3.89
N MET A 83 2.70 -7.48 2.81
CA MET A 83 3.97 -8.20 2.65
C MET A 83 5.16 -7.25 2.68
N LEU A 84 5.07 -6.13 2.00
CA LEU A 84 6.13 -5.12 1.95
C LEU A 84 6.31 -4.41 3.30
N ALA A 85 5.21 -4.05 3.96
CA ALA A 85 5.25 -3.41 5.26
C ALA A 85 5.88 -4.32 6.33
N ASN A 86 5.62 -5.61 6.25
CA ASN A 86 6.24 -6.58 7.15
C ASN A 86 7.76 -6.69 6.96
N GLN A 87 8.26 -6.21 5.86
CA GLN A 87 9.70 -6.11 5.59
C GLN A 87 10.27 -4.73 5.92
N GLY A 88 9.49 -3.88 6.57
CA GLY A 88 9.95 -2.58 7.04
C GLY A 88 9.73 -1.44 6.04
N LEU A 89 9.04 -1.67 4.92
CA LEU A 89 8.81 -0.64 3.92
C LEU A 89 7.56 0.19 4.21
N ARG A 90 7.63 1.45 3.84
CA ARG A 90 6.48 2.36 3.90
C ARG A 90 5.83 2.40 2.53
N VAL A 91 4.57 2.04 2.46
CA VAL A 91 3.85 1.82 1.21
C VAL A 91 2.68 2.79 1.10
N ALA A 92 2.54 3.44 -0.05
CA ALA A 92 1.35 4.19 -0.39
C ALA A 92 0.49 3.38 -1.36
N ILE A 93 -0.78 3.25 -1.05
CA ILE A 93 -1.78 2.65 -1.94
C ILE A 93 -2.61 3.79 -2.54
N SER A 94 -2.62 3.88 -3.85
CA SER A 94 -3.35 4.89 -4.60
C SER A 94 -4.32 4.22 -5.56
N THR A 95 -5.60 4.17 -5.19
CA THR A 95 -6.63 3.54 -6.02
C THR A 95 -7.99 4.14 -5.71
N VAL A 96 -8.92 4.04 -6.67
CA VAL A 96 -10.26 4.63 -6.55
C VAL A 96 -11.01 4.11 -5.32
N ARG A 97 -10.92 2.82 -5.04
CA ARG A 97 -11.58 2.18 -3.90
C ARG A 97 -10.56 1.75 -2.84
N ALA A 98 -9.70 2.68 -2.45
CA ALA A 98 -8.71 2.43 -1.39
C ALA A 98 -9.35 2.10 -0.04
N ASP A 99 -10.63 2.45 0.16
CA ASP A 99 -11.40 2.04 1.33
C ASP A 99 -11.44 0.52 1.49
N ILE A 100 -11.53 -0.22 0.38
CA ILE A 100 -11.53 -1.69 0.42
C ILE A 100 -10.19 -2.22 0.93
N ALA A 101 -9.09 -1.68 0.42
CA ALA A 101 -7.75 -2.05 0.88
C ALA A 101 -7.57 -1.69 2.36
N TYR A 102 -8.01 -0.51 2.75
CA TYR A 102 -7.91 -0.05 4.13
C TYR A 102 -8.65 -0.97 5.10
N GLU A 103 -9.91 -1.31 4.79
CA GLU A 103 -10.68 -2.20 5.65
C GLU A 103 -10.06 -3.60 5.77
N TYR A 104 -9.52 -4.12 4.68
CA TYR A 104 -8.81 -5.39 4.72
C TYR A 104 -7.60 -5.32 5.66
N LEU A 105 -6.91 -4.19 5.70
CA LEU A 105 -5.68 -4.03 6.47
C LEU A 105 -5.90 -3.70 7.94
N LEU A 106 -7.11 -3.32 8.33
CA LEU A 106 -7.43 -3.03 9.73
C LEU A 106 -7.07 -4.21 10.63
N GLY A 107 -6.27 -3.94 11.65
CA GLY A 107 -5.82 -4.95 12.60
C GLY A 107 -4.69 -5.85 12.09
N LYS A 108 -4.23 -5.68 10.85
CA LYS A 108 -3.19 -6.52 10.25
C LYS A 108 -1.84 -5.82 10.14
N VAL A 109 -1.81 -4.50 10.23
CA VAL A 109 -0.59 -3.71 10.14
C VAL A 109 -0.54 -2.72 11.29
N GLU A 110 0.66 -2.49 11.82
CA GLU A 110 0.86 -1.67 13.02
C GLU A 110 0.62 -0.18 12.74
N HIS A 111 1.09 0.31 11.59
CA HIS A 111 0.94 1.70 11.19
C HIS A 111 0.13 1.79 9.91
N LEU A 112 -1.13 2.15 10.08
CA LEU A 112 -2.07 2.27 8.98
C LEU A 112 -2.66 3.67 8.98
N TYR A 113 -2.52 4.35 7.85
CA TYR A 113 -2.99 5.73 7.67
C TYR A 113 -3.92 5.80 6.47
N ARG A 114 -4.75 6.81 6.45
CA ARG A 114 -5.57 7.11 5.29
C ARG A 114 -5.58 8.60 5.03
N ILE A 115 -5.56 8.96 3.76
CA ILE A 115 -5.64 10.33 3.29
C ILE A 115 -6.80 10.42 2.31
N HIS A 116 -7.75 11.29 2.57
CA HIS A 116 -8.86 11.52 1.67
C HIS A 116 -8.62 12.81 0.89
N LEU A 117 -8.61 12.71 -0.44
CA LEU A 117 -8.43 13.85 -1.31
C LEU A 117 -9.74 14.18 -2.03
N ASP A 118 -10.11 15.43 -2.04
CA ASP A 118 -11.08 15.98 -2.97
C ASP A 118 -10.43 17.16 -3.72
N LYS A 119 -11.17 17.81 -4.58
CA LYS A 119 -10.61 18.86 -5.44
C LYS A 119 -10.05 20.06 -4.68
N ASN A 120 -10.47 20.28 -3.45
CA ASN A 120 -10.18 21.49 -2.67
C ASN A 120 -9.63 21.20 -1.29
N HIS A 121 -9.53 19.93 -0.90
CA HIS A 121 -9.31 19.60 0.50
C HIS A 121 -8.57 18.28 0.64
N GLU A 122 -7.63 18.26 1.59
CA GLU A 122 -6.93 17.05 2.01
C GLU A 122 -7.27 16.79 3.48
N GLU A 123 -7.76 15.60 3.77
CA GLU A 123 -8.03 15.16 5.14
C GLU A 123 -7.14 13.97 5.46
N ILE A 124 -6.33 14.12 6.51
CA ILE A 124 -5.41 13.08 6.96
C ILE A 124 -5.98 12.44 8.22
N LEU A 125 -6.21 11.13 8.17
CA LEU A 125 -6.72 10.36 9.28
C LEU A 125 -5.69 9.32 9.68
N GLU A 126 -5.31 9.31 10.94
CA GLU A 126 -4.41 8.31 11.50
C GLU A 126 -5.22 7.29 12.29
N ASP A 127 -4.98 6.02 12.02
CA ASP A 127 -5.66 4.93 12.70
C ASP A 127 -4.61 3.97 13.27
N LYS A 128 -4.45 3.99 14.57
CA LYS A 128 -3.47 3.14 15.28
C LYS A 128 -4.15 1.87 15.76
N ARG A 129 -3.60 0.76 15.34
CA ARG A 129 -4.09 -0.56 15.72
C ARG A 129 -3.02 -1.39 16.40
#